data_5299bbc26af86c709005f6e6fc63f4d3
#
_entry.id   5299bbc26af86c709005f6e6fc63f4d3
#
_cell.length_a   1.000
_cell.length_b   1.000
_cell.length_c   1.000
_cell.angle_alpha   90.00
_cell.angle_beta   90.00
_cell.angle_gamma   90.00
#
_symmetry.space_group_name_H-M   'P 1'
#
loop_
_entity.id
_entity.type
_entity.pdbx_description
1 polymer ?
#
loop_
_entity_poly.entity_id
_entity_poly.type
_entity_poly.pdbx_seq_one_letter_code
_entity_poly.pdbx_strand_id
1 'polypeptide(L)'
;MNPSFVHLHCHSEFSLVDSTLRIDEMIQQCCALGLPAIAINDNCNMFALVKFFKAAEAKGIKPIAGADLYLAEPGQTPSRLTFLCQNNAGYLSLSRLISRAYLEGHRGDFVAIESDWLQKDNEGLILIVGRESLLGQQLASGKTEHVKQT
;
A
#
# COMPACT_ATOMS: atom_id res chain seq x y z
N MET A 1 17.84 -23.13 4.04
CA MET A 1 18.12 -21.81 3.42
C MET A 1 17.01 -20.90 3.84
N ASN A 2 17.31 -19.75 4.44
CA ASN A 2 16.28 -18.77 4.70
C ASN A 2 15.79 -18.21 3.36
N PRO A 3 14.49 -18.16 3.08
CA PRO A 3 14.00 -17.57 1.86
C PRO A 3 14.41 -16.10 1.82
N SER A 4 14.96 -15.68 0.71
CA SER A 4 15.36 -14.28 0.47
C SER A 4 14.20 -13.43 -0.06
N PHE A 5 12.96 -13.92 0.03
CA PHE A 5 11.79 -13.27 -0.56
C PHE A 5 10.79 -12.82 0.49
N VAL A 6 10.24 -11.62 0.30
CA VAL A 6 9.16 -11.04 1.10
C VAL A 6 8.14 -10.43 0.16
N HIS A 7 6.87 -10.80 0.32
CA HIS A 7 5.78 -10.13 -0.39
C HIS A 7 5.56 -8.73 0.20
N LEU A 8 5.78 -7.71 -0.63
CA LEU A 8 5.61 -6.30 -0.23
C LEU A 8 4.28 -5.69 -0.71
N HIS A 9 3.51 -6.43 -1.51
CA HIS A 9 2.21 -6.00 -2.02
C HIS A 9 1.23 -7.16 -2.02
N CYS A 10 0.31 -7.18 -1.05
CA CYS A 10 -0.74 -8.16 -0.92
C CYS A 10 -2.02 -7.50 -0.44
N HIS A 11 -3.15 -7.81 -1.08
CA HIS A 11 -4.49 -7.42 -0.66
C HIS A 11 -5.17 -8.55 0.10
N SER A 12 -5.93 -8.21 1.13
CA SER A 12 -6.76 -9.15 1.87
C SER A 12 -8.24 -9.03 1.50
N GLU A 13 -9.06 -9.86 2.14
CA GLU A 13 -10.54 -9.78 2.07
C GLU A 13 -11.09 -8.40 2.46
N PHE A 14 -10.33 -7.56 3.17
CA PHE A 14 -10.72 -6.20 3.55
C PHE A 14 -10.47 -5.16 2.45
N SER A 15 -9.83 -5.54 1.35
CA SER A 15 -9.77 -4.73 0.13
C SER A 15 -11.10 -4.71 -0.64
N LEU A 16 -12.08 -5.48 -0.20
CA LEU A 16 -13.49 -5.58 -0.57
C LEU A 16 -13.74 -6.12 -1.99
N VAL A 17 -13.28 -5.43 -3.03
CA VAL A 17 -13.65 -5.76 -4.43
C VAL A 17 -12.56 -6.50 -5.21
N ASP A 18 -11.31 -6.48 -4.75
CA ASP A 18 -10.17 -6.99 -5.53
C ASP A 18 -9.41 -8.16 -4.89
N SER A 19 -9.83 -8.63 -3.71
CA SER A 19 -9.24 -9.78 -3.07
C SER A 19 -10.24 -10.58 -2.22
N THR A 20 -10.05 -11.90 -2.22
CA THR A 20 -10.77 -12.86 -1.36
C THR A 20 -9.84 -13.55 -0.36
N LEU A 21 -8.57 -13.14 -0.31
CA LEU A 21 -7.54 -13.76 0.52
C LEU A 21 -7.78 -13.45 2.00
N ARG A 22 -8.04 -14.50 2.78
CA ARG A 22 -8.26 -14.36 4.22
C ARG A 22 -6.94 -14.24 4.97
N ILE A 23 -6.92 -13.39 6.00
CA ILE A 23 -5.72 -13.13 6.81
C ILE A 23 -5.12 -14.43 7.37
N ASP A 24 -5.95 -15.31 7.94
CA ASP A 24 -5.46 -16.53 8.56
C ASP A 24 -4.82 -17.48 7.53
N GLU A 25 -5.43 -17.60 6.33
CA GLU A 25 -4.91 -18.39 5.22
C GLU A 25 -3.59 -17.81 4.69
N MET A 26 -3.51 -16.49 4.53
CA MET A 26 -2.31 -15.79 4.11
C MET A 26 -1.13 -16.04 5.06
N ILE A 27 -1.35 -15.91 6.37
CA ILE A 27 -0.31 -16.16 7.38
C ILE A 27 0.07 -17.65 7.43
N GLN A 28 -0.89 -18.55 7.29
CA GLN A 28 -0.61 -20.00 7.22
C GLN A 28 0.26 -20.36 6.01
N GLN A 29 0.01 -19.77 4.83
CA GLN A 29 0.84 -19.97 3.64
C GLN A 29 2.25 -19.38 3.85
N CYS A 30 2.39 -18.21 4.48
CA CYS A 30 3.69 -17.67 4.81
C CYS A 30 4.51 -18.62 5.70
N CYS A 31 3.88 -19.24 6.70
CA CYS A 31 4.53 -20.26 7.52
C CYS A 31 4.97 -21.46 6.71
N ALA A 32 4.08 -22.00 5.85
CA ALA A 32 4.36 -23.17 5.03
C ALA A 32 5.52 -22.94 4.06
N LEU A 33 5.65 -21.70 3.54
CA LEU A 33 6.73 -21.28 2.65
C LEU A 33 7.99 -20.79 3.39
N GLY A 34 7.95 -20.70 4.73
CA GLY A 34 9.07 -20.21 5.54
C GLY A 34 9.39 -18.74 5.29
N LEU A 35 8.41 -17.91 4.96
CA LEU A 35 8.62 -16.47 4.72
C LEU A 35 8.83 -15.74 6.05
N PRO A 36 9.86 -14.86 6.16
CA PRO A 36 10.15 -14.15 7.41
C PRO A 36 9.24 -12.97 7.68
N ALA A 37 8.64 -12.42 6.65
CA ALA A 37 7.80 -11.22 6.70
C ALA A 37 6.79 -11.19 5.55
N ILE A 38 5.74 -10.39 5.69
CA ILE A 38 4.77 -10.10 4.64
C ILE A 38 4.15 -8.73 4.87
N ALA A 39 3.84 -8.01 3.79
CA ALA A 39 3.08 -6.76 3.84
C ALA A 39 1.59 -7.01 3.54
N ILE A 40 0.74 -6.11 4.06
CA ILE A 40 -0.66 -5.98 3.69
C ILE A 40 -0.92 -4.55 3.22
N ASN A 41 -1.62 -4.40 2.08
CA ASN A 41 -1.81 -3.11 1.40
C ASN A 41 -3.24 -3.03 0.85
N ASP A 42 -4.24 -3.14 1.74
CA ASP A 42 -5.63 -3.08 1.31
C ASP A 42 -5.97 -1.73 0.66
N ASN A 43 -6.92 -1.74 -0.28
CA ASN A 43 -7.25 -0.59 -1.09
C ASN A 43 -7.94 0.50 -0.25
N CYS A 44 -7.30 1.64 -0.12
CA CYS A 44 -7.74 2.84 0.59
C CYS A 44 -8.15 2.60 2.05
N ASN A 45 -7.63 1.55 2.71
CA ASN A 45 -7.93 1.28 4.12
C ASN A 45 -6.84 0.47 4.83
N MET A 46 -6.93 0.41 6.16
CA MET A 46 -6.12 -0.43 7.04
C MET A 46 -7.00 -1.27 7.99
N PHE A 47 -8.19 -1.68 7.55
CA PHE A 47 -9.15 -2.39 8.41
C PHE A 47 -8.63 -3.74 8.90
N ALA A 48 -7.88 -4.44 8.07
CA ALA A 48 -7.28 -5.72 8.40
C ALA A 48 -6.16 -5.65 9.42
N LEU A 49 -5.54 -4.46 9.64
CA LEU A 49 -4.23 -4.32 10.28
C LEU A 49 -4.13 -4.99 11.64
N VAL A 50 -5.11 -4.82 12.53
CA VAL A 50 -5.07 -5.39 13.88
C VAL A 50 -5.15 -6.92 13.84
N LYS A 51 -6.05 -7.48 13.00
CA LYS A 51 -6.19 -8.93 12.81
C LYS A 51 -4.92 -9.51 12.22
N PHE A 52 -4.40 -8.87 11.18
CA PHE A 52 -3.16 -9.26 10.48
C PHE A 52 -1.96 -9.26 11.41
N PHE A 53 -1.76 -8.18 12.17
CA PHE A 53 -0.63 -8.04 13.10
C PHE A 53 -0.62 -9.16 14.14
N LYS A 54 -1.76 -9.40 14.80
CA LYS A 54 -1.89 -10.47 15.81
C LYS A 54 -1.63 -11.85 15.22
N ALA A 55 -2.17 -12.15 14.04
CA ALA A 55 -1.99 -13.43 13.37
C ALA A 55 -0.52 -13.67 12.98
N ALA A 56 0.16 -12.65 12.45
CA ALA A 56 1.56 -12.72 12.05
C ALA A 56 2.50 -12.88 13.24
N GLU A 57 2.33 -12.07 14.30
CA GLU A 57 3.14 -12.19 15.53
C GLU A 57 3.01 -13.57 16.18
N ALA A 58 1.79 -14.10 16.26
CA ALA A 58 1.55 -15.43 16.84
C ALA A 58 2.29 -16.56 16.09
N LYS A 59 2.73 -16.32 14.86
CA LYS A 59 3.46 -17.26 14.03
C LYS A 59 4.93 -16.88 13.81
N GLY A 60 5.41 -15.81 14.44
CA GLY A 60 6.79 -15.34 14.30
C GLY A 60 7.10 -14.72 12.93
N ILE A 61 6.07 -14.30 12.17
CA ILE A 61 6.20 -13.60 10.90
C ILE A 61 6.17 -12.09 11.18
N LYS A 62 7.11 -11.34 10.59
CA LYS A 62 7.13 -9.88 10.71
C LYS A 62 6.00 -9.27 9.87
N PRO A 63 5.00 -8.61 10.48
CA PRO A 63 3.98 -7.88 9.74
C PRO A 63 4.53 -6.54 9.23
N ILE A 64 4.21 -6.19 8.01
CA ILE A 64 4.51 -4.89 7.41
C ILE A 64 3.18 -4.23 7.06
N ALA A 65 2.89 -3.11 7.73
CA ALA A 65 1.67 -2.35 7.49
C ALA A 65 1.79 -1.48 6.25
N GLY A 66 0.72 -1.39 5.46
CA GLY A 66 0.64 -0.52 4.29
C GLY A 66 -0.78 -0.31 3.84
N ALA A 67 -0.95 0.44 2.76
CA ALA A 67 -2.19 0.57 2.01
C ALA A 67 -1.91 1.02 0.57
N ASP A 68 -2.79 0.66 -0.34
CA ASP A 68 -2.84 1.26 -1.67
C ASP A 68 -3.73 2.50 -1.64
N LEU A 69 -3.25 3.61 -2.18
CA LEU A 69 -4.01 4.84 -2.34
C LEU A 69 -3.99 5.31 -3.79
N TYR A 70 -5.06 5.95 -4.22
CA TYR A 70 -5.08 6.65 -5.50
C TYR A 70 -4.56 8.07 -5.33
N LEU A 71 -3.62 8.46 -6.19
CA LEU A 71 -3.17 9.84 -6.34
C LEU A 71 -3.93 10.48 -7.50
N ALA A 72 -4.65 11.55 -7.22
CA ALA A 72 -5.36 12.33 -8.23
C ALA A 72 -4.58 13.60 -8.57
N GLU A 73 -4.29 13.76 -9.86
CA GLU A 73 -3.69 14.95 -10.44
C GLU A 73 -4.66 15.61 -11.40
N PRO A 74 -4.73 16.95 -11.46
CA PRO A 74 -5.61 17.64 -12.39
C PRO A 74 -5.37 17.23 -13.85
N GLY A 75 -6.44 16.79 -14.52
CA GLY A 75 -6.37 16.42 -15.96
C GLY A 75 -5.70 15.08 -16.25
N GLN A 76 -5.39 14.28 -15.22
CA GLN A 76 -4.78 12.97 -15.39
C GLN A 76 -5.68 11.84 -14.85
N THR A 77 -5.46 10.64 -15.36
CA THR A 77 -6.07 9.44 -14.77
C THR A 77 -5.43 9.18 -13.41
N PRO A 78 -6.22 8.92 -12.36
CA PRO A 78 -5.68 8.60 -11.04
C PRO A 78 -4.69 7.45 -11.10
N SER A 79 -3.57 7.59 -10.40
CA SER A 79 -2.54 6.56 -10.32
C SER A 79 -2.57 5.86 -8.97
N ARG A 80 -2.51 4.52 -8.98
CA ARG A 80 -2.43 3.72 -7.76
C ARG A 80 -0.99 3.66 -7.27
N LEU A 81 -0.81 3.96 -5.99
CA LEU A 81 0.47 3.98 -5.28
C LEU A 81 0.38 3.07 -4.06
N THR A 82 1.41 2.26 -3.83
CA THR A 82 1.50 1.39 -2.66
C THR A 82 2.38 2.03 -1.60
N PHE A 83 1.84 2.22 -0.42
CA PHE A 83 2.55 2.78 0.74
C PHE A 83 2.83 1.69 1.76
N LEU A 84 4.07 1.68 2.29
CA LEU A 84 4.48 0.84 3.41
C LEU A 84 4.91 1.72 4.59
N CYS A 85 4.52 1.34 5.79
CA CYS A 85 4.93 2.01 7.03
C CYS A 85 6.30 1.49 7.47
N GLN A 86 7.30 2.35 7.53
CA GLN A 86 8.62 2.03 8.04
C GLN A 86 8.66 2.01 9.57
N ASN A 87 7.84 2.85 10.21
CA ASN A 87 7.78 3.04 11.65
C ASN A 87 6.41 3.65 12.07
N ASN A 88 6.26 4.02 13.34
CA ASN A 88 5.04 4.63 13.87
C ASN A 88 4.71 6.00 13.24
N ALA A 89 5.70 6.79 12.85
CA ALA A 89 5.44 8.04 12.14
C ALA A 89 4.78 7.76 10.79
N GLY A 90 5.28 6.74 10.04
CA GLY A 90 4.67 6.29 8.80
C GLY A 90 3.24 5.80 8.97
N TYR A 91 2.95 5.04 10.03
CA TYR A 91 1.58 4.63 10.33
C TYR A 91 0.64 5.84 10.57
N LEU A 92 1.11 6.85 11.31
CA LEU A 92 0.34 8.07 11.55
C LEU A 92 0.16 8.90 10.27
N SER A 93 1.21 9.03 9.45
CA SER A 93 1.15 9.72 8.15
C SER A 93 0.14 9.03 7.22
N LEU A 94 0.23 7.70 7.09
CA LEU A 94 -0.71 6.93 6.26
C LEU A 94 -2.15 7.04 6.77
N SER A 95 -2.36 6.99 8.09
CA SER A 95 -3.68 7.15 8.71
C SER A 95 -4.28 8.52 8.41
N ARG A 96 -3.48 9.60 8.45
CA ARG A 96 -3.93 10.96 8.09
C ARG A 96 -4.30 11.05 6.62
N LEU A 97 -3.45 10.51 5.74
CA LEU A 97 -3.73 10.50 4.29
C LEU A 97 -5.02 9.75 3.96
N ILE A 98 -5.22 8.55 4.53
CA ILE A 98 -6.45 7.78 4.34
C ILE A 98 -7.67 8.56 4.87
N SER A 99 -7.60 9.08 6.10
CA SER A 99 -8.70 9.84 6.70
C SER A 99 -9.07 11.05 5.84
N ARG A 100 -8.07 11.78 5.36
CA ARG A 100 -8.29 12.95 4.52
C ARG A 100 -8.86 12.57 3.16
N ALA A 101 -8.43 11.46 2.56
CA ALA A 101 -9.00 10.95 1.31
C ALA A 101 -10.52 10.71 1.44
N TYR A 102 -10.96 10.14 2.56
CA TYR A 102 -12.39 9.92 2.82
C TYR A 102 -13.18 11.21 3.14
N LEU A 103 -12.54 12.22 3.73
CA LEU A 103 -13.21 13.48 4.08
C LEU A 103 -13.25 14.48 2.92
N GLU A 104 -12.18 14.57 2.14
CA GLU A 104 -11.97 15.62 1.16
C GLU A 104 -11.68 15.10 -0.26
N GLY A 105 -11.29 13.83 -0.39
CA GLY A 105 -10.75 13.24 -1.62
C GLY A 105 -11.73 12.44 -2.48
N HIS A 106 -13.04 12.59 -2.30
CA HIS A 106 -14.04 11.88 -3.12
C HIS A 106 -13.95 12.26 -4.60
N ARG A 107 -13.90 11.25 -5.48
CA ARG A 107 -13.83 11.36 -6.93
C ARG A 107 -14.78 10.33 -7.57
N GLY A 108 -16.09 10.59 -7.50
CA GLY A 108 -17.12 9.63 -7.92
C GLY A 108 -17.13 8.40 -7.02
N ASP A 109 -16.79 7.23 -7.58
CA ASP A 109 -16.90 5.94 -6.88
C ASP A 109 -15.66 5.56 -6.07
N PHE A 110 -14.62 6.40 -6.03
CA PHE A 110 -13.39 6.13 -5.27
C PHE A 110 -12.93 7.37 -4.50
N VAL A 111 -11.97 7.16 -3.59
CA VAL A 111 -11.30 8.22 -2.86
C VAL A 111 -9.84 8.32 -3.29
N ALA A 112 -9.29 9.54 -3.31
CA ALA A 112 -7.92 9.79 -3.72
C ALA A 112 -7.25 10.83 -2.83
N ILE A 113 -5.93 10.75 -2.75
CA ILE A 113 -5.08 11.79 -2.16
C ILE A 113 -4.61 12.75 -3.25
N GLU A 114 -4.17 13.94 -2.84
CA GLU A 114 -3.54 14.94 -3.70
C GLU A 114 -2.03 15.03 -3.40
N SER A 115 -1.22 15.42 -4.38
CA SER A 115 0.24 15.56 -4.22
C SER A 115 0.64 16.45 -3.05
N ASP A 116 -0.07 17.56 -2.86
CA ASP A 116 0.21 18.49 -1.76
C ASP A 116 0.00 17.87 -0.38
N TRP A 117 -0.90 16.89 -0.27
CA TRP A 117 -1.12 16.18 0.99
C TRP A 117 0.02 15.21 1.26
N LEU A 118 0.42 14.48 0.22
CA LEU A 118 1.54 13.55 0.31
C LEU A 118 2.85 14.27 0.66
N GLN A 119 3.11 15.45 0.10
CA GLN A 119 4.29 16.25 0.45
C GLN A 119 4.35 16.63 1.93
N LYS A 120 3.20 16.80 2.58
CA LYS A 120 3.10 17.19 4.00
C LYS A 120 3.12 16.00 4.95
N ASP A 121 2.55 14.86 4.52
CA ASP A 121 2.34 13.67 5.32
C ASP A 121 3.07 12.46 4.70
N ASN A 122 4.40 12.52 4.55
CA ASN A 122 5.21 11.43 4.00
C ASN A 122 6.23 10.84 4.97
N GLU A 123 6.34 11.38 6.18
CA GLU A 123 7.33 10.93 7.15
C GLU A 123 7.13 9.45 7.49
N GLY A 124 8.22 8.67 7.43
CA GLY A 124 8.22 7.24 7.77
C GLY A 124 7.47 6.35 6.78
N LEU A 125 7.15 6.85 5.58
CA LEU A 125 6.54 6.08 4.50
C LEU A 125 7.59 5.64 3.47
N ILE A 126 7.41 4.43 2.96
CA ILE A 126 8.08 3.92 1.76
C ILE A 126 7.02 3.85 0.67
N LEU A 127 7.31 4.44 -0.49
CA LEU A 127 6.44 4.42 -1.65
C LEU A 127 6.96 3.39 -2.67
N ILE A 128 6.09 2.47 -3.06
CA ILE A 128 6.32 1.55 -4.16
C ILE A 128 5.50 2.02 -5.36
N VAL A 129 6.19 2.22 -6.46
CA VAL A 129 5.63 2.72 -7.71
C VAL A 129 5.54 1.55 -8.70
N GLY A 130 4.34 1.14 -9.01
CA GLY A 130 4.05 0.03 -9.93
C GLY A 130 3.65 0.51 -11.34
N ARG A 131 3.30 -0.46 -12.20
CA ARG A 131 2.87 -0.20 -13.59
C ARG A 131 1.66 0.74 -13.68
N GLU A 132 0.76 0.69 -12.70
CA GLU A 132 -0.48 1.49 -12.68
C GLU A 132 -0.27 2.93 -12.20
N SER A 133 0.93 3.26 -11.73
CA SER A 133 1.30 4.63 -11.42
C SER A 133 1.65 5.43 -12.68
N LEU A 134 1.55 6.74 -12.61
CA LEU A 134 1.95 7.64 -13.70
C LEU A 134 3.41 7.38 -14.12
N LEU A 135 4.32 7.25 -13.16
CA LEU A 135 5.73 6.95 -13.42
C LEU A 135 5.90 5.59 -14.12
N GLY A 136 5.19 4.56 -13.66
CA GLY A 136 5.23 3.23 -14.29
C GLY A 136 4.72 3.25 -15.74
N GLN A 137 3.65 3.98 -16.01
CA GLN A 137 3.10 4.16 -17.36
C GLN A 137 4.06 4.92 -18.27
N GLN A 138 4.71 5.98 -17.77
CA GLN A 138 5.71 6.74 -18.51
C GLN A 138 6.94 5.88 -18.86
N LEU A 139 7.44 5.08 -17.90
CA LEU A 139 8.54 4.14 -18.14
C LEU A 139 8.15 3.09 -19.20
N ALA A 140 6.96 2.50 -19.08
CA ALA A 140 6.47 1.51 -20.04
C ALA A 140 6.28 2.07 -21.46
N SER A 141 5.99 3.37 -21.58
CA SER A 141 5.86 4.08 -22.87
C SER A 141 7.19 4.61 -23.42
N GLY A 142 8.32 4.36 -22.77
CA GLY A 142 9.65 4.81 -23.20
C GLY A 142 9.95 6.29 -22.92
N LYS A 143 9.09 7.00 -22.18
CA LYS A 143 9.27 8.42 -21.82
C LYS A 143 10.16 8.57 -20.57
N THR A 144 11.42 8.17 -20.68
CA THR A 144 12.33 8.14 -19.52
C THR A 144 12.87 9.50 -19.09
N GLU A 145 12.79 10.54 -19.93
CA GLU A 145 13.33 11.86 -19.59
C GLU A 145 12.50 12.60 -18.53
N HIS A 146 11.20 12.38 -18.49
CA HIS A 146 10.32 13.00 -17.48
C HIS A 146 10.44 12.37 -16.09
N VAL A 147 10.87 11.10 -16.02
CA VAL A 147 10.99 10.35 -14.74
C VAL A 147 12.13 10.88 -13.86
N LYS A 148 13.10 11.60 -14.43
CA LYS A 148 14.22 12.17 -13.67
C LYS A 148 13.92 13.54 -13.02
N GLN A 149 12.76 14.11 -13.30
CA GLN A 149 12.38 15.46 -12.83
C GLN A 149 11.22 15.43 -11.81
N THR A 150 10.68 14.25 -11.52
CA THR A 150 9.63 14.04 -10.54
C THR A 150 10.21 13.40 -9.27
#